data_39a67366f2bee2391af4a8eb9932a641
#
_entry.id   39a67366f2bee2391af4a8eb9932a641
#
_cell.length_a   1.000
_cell.length_b   1.000
_cell.length_c   1.000
_cell.angle_alpha   90.00
_cell.angle_beta   90.00
_cell.angle_gamma   90.00
#
_symmetry.space_group_name_H-M   'P 1'
#
loop_
_entity.id
_entity.type
_entity.pdbx_description
1 polymer ?
#
loop_
_entity_poly.entity_id
_entity_poly.type
_entity_poly.pdbx_seq_one_letter_code
_entity_poly.pdbx_strand_id
1 'polypeptide(L)'
;MTARRDFDHEASVDAVRTYFDQLGAGEWDRLVSDLPGRVSLEMHQRFLRRFLTSGMRVLEVGAGPGRFTILLASLGAQVVVTDLSPVQLELNARLVAEAGWESAVESRTLLDVCDVSRFHDGEFDAVLAYGGPLSYAFDEASSALGGLLRVTRSGGPVVASVMSTLGAYRYFLPSVLELSELYGDDVNDRIIETGDLRETQPPGSGQHTCRMFRSRDIEALVAENGATLRGLSASNWASLGDPDALLRLSSDPFRWDHFLDREVALCAEPGAVDGGTHLLFAASR
;
A
#
# COMPACT_ATOMS: atom_id res chain seq x y z
N MET A 1 8.83 7.72 28.54
CA MET A 1 8.09 8.28 27.39
C MET A 1 8.95 9.36 26.78
N THR A 2 9.71 9.06 25.77
CA THR A 2 10.43 10.06 24.96
C THR A 2 9.37 10.82 24.16
N ALA A 3 9.41 12.15 24.19
CA ALA A 3 8.51 12.98 23.39
C ALA A 3 8.65 12.59 21.92
N ARG A 4 7.52 12.33 21.25
CA ARG A 4 7.48 12.10 19.80
C ARG A 4 8.07 13.31 19.10
N ARG A 5 8.95 13.10 18.11
CA ARG A 5 9.48 14.20 17.29
C ARG A 5 8.35 14.81 16.48
N ASP A 6 8.34 16.13 16.39
CA ASP A 6 7.45 16.85 15.48
C ASP A 6 8.13 16.91 14.11
N PHE A 7 7.47 16.37 13.09
CA PHE A 7 8.01 16.32 11.73
C PHE A 7 7.22 17.28 10.84
N ASP A 8 7.93 18.06 10.04
CA ASP A 8 7.33 18.92 9.03
C ASP A 8 6.66 18.07 7.95
N HIS A 9 5.38 18.31 7.72
CA HIS A 9 4.57 17.58 6.74
C HIS A 9 5.08 17.84 5.31
N GLU A 10 5.31 19.09 4.91
CA GLU A 10 5.77 19.43 3.56
C GLU A 10 7.12 18.79 3.26
N ALA A 11 8.06 18.86 4.21
CA ALA A 11 9.36 18.21 4.07
C ALA A 11 9.25 16.69 3.96
N SER A 12 8.29 16.07 4.67
CA SER A 12 8.02 14.62 4.57
C SER A 12 7.45 14.24 3.19
N VAL A 13 6.52 15.02 2.67
CA VAL A 13 5.91 14.84 1.33
C VAL A 13 6.97 15.00 0.23
N ASP A 14 7.81 16.02 0.32
CA ASP A 14 8.90 16.26 -0.64
C ASP A 14 9.94 15.13 -0.64
N ALA A 15 10.25 14.58 0.53
CA ALA A 15 11.15 13.43 0.65
C ALA A 15 10.57 12.18 -0.01
N VAL A 16 9.29 11.90 0.20
CA VAL A 16 8.57 10.77 -0.42
C VAL A 16 8.53 10.94 -1.95
N ARG A 17 8.17 12.14 -2.45
CA ARG A 17 8.16 12.43 -3.89
C ARG A 17 9.54 12.21 -4.50
N THR A 18 10.58 12.77 -3.89
CA THR A 18 11.97 12.65 -4.37
C THR A 18 12.40 11.18 -4.42
N TYR A 19 12.06 10.38 -3.40
CA TYR A 19 12.36 8.96 -3.39
C TYR A 19 11.73 8.22 -4.58
N PHE A 20 10.45 8.43 -4.87
CA PHE A 20 9.76 7.76 -5.98
C PHE A 20 10.18 8.30 -7.36
N ASP A 21 10.52 9.58 -7.46
CA ASP A 21 11.12 10.15 -8.67
C ASP A 21 12.48 9.49 -9.00
N GLN A 22 13.31 9.27 -7.98
CA GLN A 22 14.60 8.59 -8.14
C GLN A 22 14.47 7.09 -8.40
N LEU A 23 13.51 6.42 -7.75
CA LEU A 23 13.24 4.99 -7.97
C LEU A 23 12.78 4.71 -9.41
N GLY A 24 12.02 5.63 -10.00
CA GLY A 24 11.62 5.58 -11.40
C GLY A 24 11.02 4.23 -11.79
N ALA A 25 11.56 3.61 -12.85
CA ALA A 25 11.09 2.33 -13.38
C ALA A 25 11.31 1.14 -12.40
N GLY A 26 12.18 1.27 -11.40
CA GLY A 26 12.40 0.24 -10.38
C GLY A 26 11.13 -0.11 -9.59
N GLU A 27 10.20 0.84 -9.45
CA GLU A 27 8.91 0.58 -8.78
C GLU A 27 8.06 -0.44 -9.55
N TRP A 28 8.14 -0.46 -10.88
CA TRP A 28 7.44 -1.47 -11.69
C TRP A 28 7.90 -2.89 -11.36
N ASP A 29 9.19 -3.12 -11.18
CA ASP A 29 9.77 -4.45 -10.97
C ASP A 29 9.67 -4.90 -9.50
N ARG A 30 9.51 -3.98 -8.56
CA ARG A 30 9.56 -4.24 -7.11
C ARG A 30 8.67 -5.41 -6.65
N LEU A 31 7.43 -5.49 -7.12
CA LEU A 31 6.48 -6.54 -6.71
C LEU A 31 6.66 -7.88 -7.45
N VAL A 32 7.56 -7.97 -8.41
CA VAL A 32 7.76 -9.19 -9.21
C VAL A 32 9.21 -9.68 -9.24
N SER A 33 10.11 -8.99 -8.51
CA SER A 33 11.53 -9.30 -8.43
C SER A 33 11.82 -10.65 -7.77
N ASP A 34 10.94 -11.07 -6.84
CA ASP A 34 11.05 -12.34 -6.14
C ASP A 34 9.69 -13.05 -6.00
N LEU A 35 9.69 -14.27 -5.48
CA LEU A 35 8.47 -15.05 -5.30
C LEU A 35 7.56 -14.49 -4.21
N PRO A 36 8.04 -14.06 -3.03
CA PRO A 36 7.20 -13.40 -2.02
C PRO A 36 6.49 -12.15 -2.55
N GLY A 37 7.18 -11.34 -3.37
CA GLY A 37 6.60 -10.18 -4.03
C GLY A 37 5.47 -10.55 -5.00
N ARG A 38 5.67 -11.62 -5.80
CA ARG A 38 4.62 -12.15 -6.69
C ARG A 38 3.41 -12.65 -5.92
N VAL A 39 3.60 -13.32 -4.79
CA VAL A 39 2.51 -13.73 -3.90
C VAL A 39 1.80 -12.49 -3.35
N SER A 40 2.56 -11.50 -2.87
CA SER A 40 1.99 -10.25 -2.39
C SER A 40 1.12 -9.57 -3.45
N LEU A 41 1.61 -9.47 -4.70
CA LEU A 41 0.84 -8.92 -5.81
C LEU A 41 -0.47 -9.70 -6.03
N GLU A 42 -0.42 -11.04 -6.03
CA GLU A 42 -1.59 -11.89 -6.20
C GLU A 42 -2.61 -11.68 -5.06
N MET A 43 -2.14 -11.56 -3.81
CA MET A 43 -3.02 -11.26 -2.66
C MET A 43 -3.71 -9.91 -2.80
N HIS A 44 -2.98 -8.85 -3.21
CA HIS A 44 -3.58 -7.55 -3.51
C HIS A 44 -4.66 -7.65 -4.59
N GLN A 45 -4.39 -8.38 -5.68
CA GLN A 45 -5.35 -8.57 -6.77
C GLN A 45 -6.61 -9.32 -6.33
N ARG A 46 -6.44 -10.44 -5.61
CA ARG A 46 -7.56 -11.26 -5.11
C ARG A 46 -8.38 -10.51 -4.07
N PHE A 47 -7.73 -9.74 -3.19
CA PHE A 47 -8.42 -8.91 -2.21
C PHE A 47 -9.25 -7.82 -2.90
N LEU A 48 -8.68 -7.11 -3.88
CA LEU A 48 -9.35 -6.05 -4.63
C LEU A 48 -10.60 -6.55 -5.38
N ARG A 49 -10.50 -7.72 -6.04
CA ARG A 49 -11.61 -8.32 -6.81
C ARG A 49 -12.88 -8.57 -5.98
N ARG A 50 -12.79 -8.62 -4.66
CA ARG A 50 -13.94 -8.79 -3.76
C ARG A 50 -14.80 -7.54 -3.66
N PHE A 51 -14.27 -6.37 -4.02
CA PHE A 51 -14.89 -5.06 -3.78
C PHE A 51 -15.21 -4.30 -5.06
N LEU A 52 -14.71 -4.74 -6.20
CA LEU A 52 -14.93 -4.07 -7.47
C LEU A 52 -15.90 -4.84 -8.38
N THR A 53 -16.68 -4.06 -9.13
CA THR A 53 -17.52 -4.57 -10.22
C THR A 53 -17.24 -3.79 -11.49
N SER A 54 -17.45 -4.41 -12.66
CA SER A 54 -17.29 -3.76 -13.96
C SER A 54 -18.19 -2.53 -14.07
N GLY A 55 -17.69 -1.47 -14.71
CA GLY A 55 -18.37 -0.21 -14.91
C GLY A 55 -18.20 0.80 -13.78
N MET A 56 -17.52 0.45 -12.69
CA MET A 56 -17.20 1.41 -11.62
C MET A 56 -16.26 2.51 -12.11
N ARG A 57 -16.51 3.75 -11.65
CA ARG A 57 -15.56 4.86 -11.72
C ARG A 57 -14.70 4.87 -10.47
N VAL A 58 -13.40 4.64 -10.62
CA VAL A 58 -12.45 4.42 -9.53
C VAL A 58 -11.42 5.54 -9.48
N LEU A 59 -11.22 6.14 -8.30
CA LEU A 59 -10.05 6.96 -8.01
C LEU A 59 -8.91 6.05 -7.55
N GLU A 60 -7.80 6.06 -8.27
CA GLU A 60 -6.56 5.40 -7.87
C GLU A 60 -5.58 6.44 -7.33
N VAL A 61 -5.17 6.26 -6.06
CA VAL A 61 -4.27 7.18 -5.35
C VAL A 61 -2.93 6.47 -5.10
N GLY A 62 -1.82 7.13 -5.48
CA GLY A 62 -0.51 6.52 -5.44
C GLY A 62 -0.38 5.39 -6.47
N ALA A 63 -0.82 5.65 -7.70
CA ALA A 63 -0.93 4.64 -8.75
C ALA A 63 0.42 4.08 -9.21
N GLY A 64 1.52 4.80 -8.92
CA GLY A 64 2.84 4.44 -9.37
C GLY A 64 2.89 4.24 -10.89
N PRO A 65 3.68 3.28 -11.38
CA PRO A 65 3.85 3.05 -12.81
C PRO A 65 2.68 2.30 -13.48
N GLY A 66 1.54 2.08 -12.77
CA GLY A 66 0.26 1.66 -13.36
C GLY A 66 -0.06 0.16 -13.27
N ARG A 67 0.61 -0.59 -12.42
CA ARG A 67 0.34 -2.03 -12.27
C ARG A 67 -1.10 -2.31 -11.85
N PHE A 68 -1.62 -1.54 -10.90
CA PHE A 68 -3.00 -1.67 -10.46
C PHE A 68 -3.96 -0.88 -11.36
N THR A 69 -3.53 0.18 -12.04
CA THR A 69 -4.30 0.83 -13.11
C THR A 69 -4.69 -0.17 -14.20
N ILE A 70 -3.73 -0.97 -14.68
CA ILE A 70 -3.97 -2.04 -15.67
C ILE A 70 -4.96 -3.08 -15.13
N LEU A 71 -4.83 -3.48 -13.87
CA LEU A 71 -5.76 -4.41 -13.23
C LEU A 71 -7.17 -3.82 -13.16
N LEU A 72 -7.33 -2.58 -12.69
CA LEU A 72 -8.62 -1.87 -12.64
C LEU A 72 -9.28 -1.83 -14.02
N ALA A 73 -8.52 -1.43 -15.03
CA ALA A 73 -8.98 -1.39 -16.43
C ALA A 73 -9.42 -2.78 -16.92
N SER A 74 -8.64 -3.83 -16.63
CA SER A 74 -8.97 -5.21 -17.00
C SER A 74 -10.23 -5.75 -16.32
N LEU A 75 -10.61 -5.17 -15.17
CA LEU A 75 -11.86 -5.45 -14.46
C LEU A 75 -13.04 -4.63 -14.99
N GLY A 76 -12.80 -3.77 -15.98
CA GLY A 76 -13.82 -2.94 -16.61
C GLY A 76 -14.11 -1.63 -15.88
N ALA A 77 -13.21 -1.14 -15.02
CA ALA A 77 -13.33 0.14 -14.37
C ALA A 77 -12.90 1.30 -15.30
N GLN A 78 -13.47 2.50 -15.07
CA GLN A 78 -12.97 3.77 -15.55
C GLN A 78 -12.13 4.40 -14.44
N VAL A 79 -10.88 4.79 -14.72
CA VAL A 79 -9.90 5.12 -13.69
C VAL A 79 -9.48 6.59 -13.78
N VAL A 80 -9.63 7.31 -12.67
CA VAL A 80 -8.95 8.59 -12.43
C VAL A 80 -7.66 8.27 -11.68
N VAL A 81 -6.53 8.45 -12.36
CA VAL A 81 -5.21 8.07 -11.85
C VAL A 81 -4.55 9.25 -11.15
N THR A 82 -4.05 9.06 -9.95
CA THR A 82 -3.33 10.09 -9.22
C THR A 82 -2.07 9.53 -8.56
N ASP A 83 -1.03 10.35 -8.51
CA ASP A 83 0.22 10.06 -7.81
C ASP A 83 0.89 11.35 -7.36
N LEU A 84 1.75 11.26 -6.35
CA LEU A 84 2.57 12.37 -5.86
C LEU A 84 3.75 12.67 -6.80
N SER A 85 4.27 11.63 -7.47
CA SER A 85 5.44 11.69 -8.35
C SER A 85 5.05 11.92 -9.82
N PRO A 86 5.50 13.00 -10.46
CA PRO A 86 5.31 13.20 -11.89
C PRO A 86 6.00 12.12 -12.73
N VAL A 87 7.16 11.61 -12.28
CA VAL A 87 7.89 10.53 -12.96
C VAL A 87 7.06 9.23 -12.98
N GLN A 88 6.39 8.91 -11.87
CA GLN A 88 5.52 7.75 -11.81
C GLN A 88 4.29 7.91 -12.71
N LEU A 89 3.69 9.10 -12.81
CA LEU A 89 2.56 9.35 -13.72
C LEU A 89 2.97 9.24 -15.21
N GLU A 90 4.17 9.67 -15.57
CA GLU A 90 4.70 9.49 -16.92
C GLU A 90 4.91 8.01 -17.27
N LEU A 91 5.47 7.23 -16.32
CA LEU A 91 5.61 5.79 -16.44
C LEU A 91 4.24 5.10 -16.55
N ASN A 92 3.27 5.51 -15.73
CA ASN A 92 1.89 5.03 -15.78
C ASN A 92 1.28 5.23 -17.17
N ALA A 93 1.38 6.44 -17.73
CA ALA A 93 0.83 6.72 -19.04
C ALA A 93 1.43 5.80 -20.13
N ARG A 94 2.73 5.62 -20.11
CA ARG A 94 3.43 4.77 -21.07
C ARG A 94 3.05 3.29 -20.91
N LEU A 95 3.15 2.74 -19.69
CA LEU A 95 2.96 1.31 -19.46
C LEU A 95 1.49 0.88 -19.60
N VAL A 96 0.54 1.72 -19.22
CA VAL A 96 -0.89 1.48 -19.42
C VAL A 96 -1.24 1.49 -20.91
N ALA A 97 -0.66 2.43 -21.69
CA ALA A 97 -0.85 2.49 -23.14
C ALA A 97 -0.22 1.27 -23.84
N GLU A 98 1.01 0.88 -23.47
CA GLU A 98 1.68 -0.32 -23.99
C GLU A 98 0.87 -1.59 -23.68
N ALA A 99 0.19 -1.65 -22.55
CA ALA A 99 -0.71 -2.76 -22.20
C ALA A 99 -2.08 -2.69 -22.91
N GLY A 100 -2.38 -1.61 -23.67
CA GLY A 100 -3.62 -1.44 -24.44
C GLY A 100 -4.82 -0.94 -23.62
N TRP A 101 -4.60 -0.36 -22.43
CA TRP A 101 -5.66 0.03 -21.49
C TRP A 101 -5.87 1.54 -21.37
N GLU A 102 -5.23 2.36 -22.22
CA GLU A 102 -5.31 3.84 -22.13
C GLU A 102 -6.75 4.36 -22.19
N SER A 103 -7.64 3.73 -22.94
CA SER A 103 -9.05 4.12 -23.06
C SER A 103 -9.87 3.98 -21.77
N ALA A 104 -9.36 3.24 -20.77
CA ALA A 104 -9.97 3.11 -19.46
C ALA A 104 -9.55 4.23 -18.49
N VAL A 105 -8.55 5.03 -18.83
CA VAL A 105 -8.06 6.13 -17.98
C VAL A 105 -8.72 7.45 -18.39
N GLU A 106 -9.48 8.03 -17.46
CA GLU A 106 -10.14 9.32 -17.68
C GLU A 106 -9.16 10.50 -17.59
N SER A 107 -8.26 10.45 -16.61
CA SER A 107 -7.25 11.48 -16.38
C SER A 107 -6.09 10.99 -15.52
N ARG A 108 -4.96 11.73 -15.61
CA ARG A 108 -3.80 11.58 -14.71
C ARG A 108 -3.50 12.92 -14.06
N THR A 109 -3.33 12.93 -12.74
CA THR A 109 -3.13 14.17 -12.00
C THR A 109 -2.19 13.99 -10.83
N LEU A 110 -1.30 14.96 -10.63
CA LEU A 110 -0.52 15.07 -9.40
C LEU A 110 -1.45 15.28 -8.21
N LEU A 111 -1.29 14.48 -7.17
CA LEU A 111 -2.10 14.53 -5.98
C LEU A 111 -1.33 14.01 -4.76
N ASP A 112 -1.42 14.76 -3.67
CA ASP A 112 -1.13 14.26 -2.33
C ASP A 112 -2.38 13.59 -1.77
N VAL A 113 -2.25 12.38 -1.20
CA VAL A 113 -3.36 11.65 -0.55
C VAL A 113 -3.98 12.45 0.60
N CYS A 114 -3.22 13.35 1.20
CA CYS A 114 -3.68 14.23 2.28
C CYS A 114 -4.57 15.38 1.78
N ASP A 115 -4.57 15.69 0.48
CA ASP A 115 -5.41 16.73 -0.12
C ASP A 115 -6.17 16.23 -1.36
N VAL A 116 -7.34 15.65 -1.11
CA VAL A 116 -8.31 15.24 -2.13
C VAL A 116 -9.46 16.26 -2.29
N SER A 117 -9.26 17.51 -1.84
CA SER A 117 -10.29 18.57 -1.85
C SER A 117 -10.81 18.95 -3.23
N ARG A 118 -10.01 18.70 -4.28
CA ARG A 118 -10.40 18.92 -5.68
C ARG A 118 -11.56 18.06 -6.17
N PHE A 119 -11.84 16.95 -5.47
CA PHE A 119 -12.92 16.03 -5.80
C PHE A 119 -14.15 16.27 -4.94
N HIS A 120 -15.34 16.09 -5.51
CA HIS A 120 -16.61 16.25 -4.83
C HIS A 120 -16.92 15.06 -3.92
N ASP A 121 -17.82 15.26 -2.96
CA ASP A 121 -18.34 14.20 -2.11
C ASP A 121 -19.06 13.14 -2.94
N GLY A 122 -18.72 11.87 -2.74
CA GLY A 122 -19.33 10.74 -3.43
C GLY A 122 -19.07 10.66 -4.93
N GLU A 123 -18.01 11.31 -5.41
CA GLU A 123 -17.69 11.39 -6.85
C GLU A 123 -17.31 10.05 -7.47
N PHE A 124 -16.78 9.12 -6.67
CA PHE A 124 -16.29 7.82 -7.14
C PHE A 124 -17.09 6.65 -6.57
N ASP A 125 -17.27 5.60 -7.38
CA ASP A 125 -17.88 4.36 -6.92
C ASP A 125 -16.99 3.61 -5.93
N ALA A 126 -15.67 3.69 -6.11
CA ALA A 126 -14.65 3.13 -5.24
C ALA A 126 -13.37 3.95 -5.28
N VAL A 127 -12.55 3.81 -4.24
CA VAL A 127 -11.18 4.35 -4.19
C VAL A 127 -10.20 3.21 -3.97
N LEU A 128 -9.08 3.21 -4.72
CA LEU A 128 -7.94 2.33 -4.51
C LEU A 128 -6.73 3.14 -4.05
N ALA A 129 -6.11 2.74 -2.93
CA ALA A 129 -4.89 3.34 -2.38
C ALA A 129 -3.88 2.23 -2.03
N TYR A 130 -3.41 1.50 -3.04
CA TYR A 130 -2.42 0.44 -2.89
C TYR A 130 -0.98 0.96 -3.01
N GLY A 131 -0.02 0.20 -2.48
CA GLY A 131 1.38 0.61 -2.43
C GLY A 131 1.73 1.54 -1.27
N GLY A 132 0.79 1.76 -0.35
CA GLY A 132 1.01 2.45 0.93
C GLY A 132 0.84 3.97 0.94
N PRO A 133 -0.04 4.62 0.13
CA PRO A 133 -0.23 6.07 0.23
C PRO A 133 -0.53 6.55 1.64
N LEU A 134 -1.35 5.80 2.42
CA LEU A 134 -1.64 6.11 3.82
C LEU A 134 -0.43 5.91 4.75
N SER A 135 0.54 5.07 4.39
CA SER A 135 1.81 4.95 5.12
C SER A 135 2.71 6.17 4.90
N TYR A 136 2.60 6.82 3.75
CA TYR A 136 3.32 8.05 3.42
C TYR A 136 2.59 9.31 3.86
N ALA A 137 1.34 9.20 4.29
CA ALA A 137 0.61 10.27 4.95
C ALA A 137 1.04 10.48 6.42
N PHE A 138 1.80 9.58 7.00
CA PHE A 138 2.35 9.64 8.35
C PHE A 138 1.29 9.99 9.40
N ASP A 139 1.41 11.17 10.02
CA ASP A 139 0.48 11.63 11.07
C ASP A 139 -0.89 12.01 10.50
N GLU A 140 -0.96 12.33 9.20
CA GLU A 140 -2.19 12.70 8.50
C GLU A 140 -2.98 11.49 7.97
N ALA A 141 -2.57 10.25 8.28
CA ALA A 141 -3.22 9.04 7.76
C ALA A 141 -4.72 8.97 8.08
N SER A 142 -5.16 9.50 9.26
CA SER A 142 -6.58 9.53 9.64
C SER A 142 -7.37 10.53 8.79
N SER A 143 -6.87 11.76 8.64
CA SER A 143 -7.51 12.78 7.79
C SER A 143 -7.51 12.38 6.32
N ALA A 144 -6.42 11.77 5.84
CA ALA A 144 -6.31 11.23 4.48
C ALA A 144 -7.39 10.16 4.23
N LEU A 145 -7.51 9.16 5.12
CA LEU A 145 -8.59 8.17 5.01
C LEU A 145 -9.98 8.82 5.02
N GLY A 146 -10.19 9.81 5.88
CA GLY A 146 -11.43 10.60 5.93
C GLY A 146 -11.75 11.28 4.60
N GLY A 147 -10.74 11.83 3.94
CA GLY A 147 -10.83 12.41 2.60
C GLY A 147 -11.19 11.38 1.53
N LEU A 148 -10.52 10.21 1.53
CA LEU A 148 -10.83 9.13 0.60
C LEU A 148 -12.26 8.60 0.79
N LEU A 149 -12.71 8.44 2.03
CA LEU A 149 -14.09 8.04 2.35
C LEU A 149 -15.12 9.10 1.91
N ARG A 150 -14.79 10.40 2.00
CA ARG A 150 -15.66 11.50 1.57
C ARG A 150 -15.90 11.47 0.07
N VAL A 151 -14.85 11.29 -0.71
CA VAL A 151 -14.95 11.30 -2.19
C VAL A 151 -15.54 10.00 -2.75
N THR A 152 -15.64 8.95 -1.92
CA THR A 152 -16.30 7.70 -2.28
C THR A 152 -17.80 7.82 -2.00
N ARG A 153 -18.66 7.34 -2.91
CA ARG A 153 -20.10 7.31 -2.70
C ARG A 153 -20.48 6.51 -1.45
N SER A 154 -21.62 6.81 -0.86
CA SER A 154 -22.15 6.05 0.30
C SER A 154 -22.20 4.55 0.00
N GLY A 155 -21.67 3.74 0.90
CA GLY A 155 -21.53 2.28 0.77
C GLY A 155 -20.46 1.82 -0.22
N GLY A 156 -19.82 2.74 -0.96
CA GLY A 156 -18.69 2.43 -1.83
C GLY A 156 -17.44 2.07 -1.03
N PRO A 157 -16.57 1.19 -1.54
CA PRO A 157 -15.36 0.78 -0.84
C PRO A 157 -14.19 1.74 -1.06
N VAL A 158 -13.46 2.05 0.01
CA VAL A 158 -12.06 2.47 -0.03
C VAL A 158 -11.23 1.23 0.23
N VAL A 159 -10.43 0.81 -0.74
CA VAL A 159 -9.54 -0.35 -0.64
C VAL A 159 -8.10 0.16 -0.58
N ALA A 160 -7.38 -0.20 0.47
CA ALA A 160 -6.03 0.33 0.69
C ALA A 160 -5.05 -0.74 1.17
N SER A 161 -3.77 -0.45 1.01
CA SER A 161 -2.70 -1.19 1.67
C SER A 161 -1.76 -0.23 2.41
N VAL A 162 -1.26 -0.70 3.55
CA VAL A 162 -0.26 0.00 4.37
C VAL A 162 0.86 -0.95 4.75
N MET A 163 2.04 -0.43 5.06
CA MET A 163 3.16 -1.22 5.56
C MET A 163 2.82 -1.79 6.93
N SER A 164 3.16 -3.08 7.17
CA SER A 164 2.94 -3.76 8.45
C SER A 164 4.16 -3.64 9.36
N THR A 165 3.97 -3.21 10.60
CA THR A 165 5.06 -3.11 11.59
C THR A 165 5.66 -4.47 11.89
N LEU A 166 4.84 -5.48 12.21
CA LEU A 166 5.36 -6.78 12.65
C LEU A 166 5.88 -7.61 11.49
N GLY A 167 5.20 -7.58 10.35
CA GLY A 167 5.64 -8.28 9.15
C GLY A 167 6.92 -7.70 8.57
N ALA A 168 7.05 -6.36 8.54
CA ALA A 168 8.28 -5.70 8.11
C ALA A 168 9.45 -6.02 9.05
N TYR A 169 9.26 -5.92 10.37
CA TYR A 169 10.29 -6.27 11.35
C TYR A 169 10.82 -7.70 11.15
N ARG A 170 9.90 -8.67 10.96
CA ARG A 170 10.27 -10.07 10.74
C ARG A 170 10.99 -10.30 9.41
N TYR A 171 10.48 -9.72 8.34
CA TYR A 171 10.99 -9.96 6.99
C TYR A 171 12.31 -9.23 6.73
N PHE A 172 12.45 -8.01 7.24
CA PHE A 172 13.64 -7.18 7.08
C PHE A 172 14.58 -7.25 8.30
N LEU A 173 14.65 -8.41 8.98
CA LEU A 173 15.51 -8.59 10.16
C LEU A 173 16.98 -8.18 9.94
N PRO A 174 17.61 -8.41 8.76
CA PRO A 174 18.95 -7.86 8.49
C PRO A 174 19.02 -6.33 8.57
N SER A 175 18.02 -5.61 8.05
CA SER A 175 17.96 -4.14 8.14
C SER A 175 17.68 -3.67 9.57
N VAL A 176 16.92 -4.43 10.36
CA VAL A 176 16.72 -4.16 11.79
C VAL A 176 18.05 -4.20 12.53
N LEU A 177 18.89 -5.20 12.26
CA LEU A 177 20.23 -5.33 12.84
C LEU A 177 21.13 -4.15 12.41
N GLU A 178 21.14 -3.80 11.12
CA GLU A 178 21.90 -2.68 10.58
C GLU A 178 21.50 -1.35 11.26
N LEU A 179 20.21 -1.11 11.49
CA LEU A 179 19.73 0.08 12.22
C LEU A 179 20.23 0.09 13.66
N SER A 180 20.23 -1.06 14.35
CA SER A 180 20.80 -1.16 15.71
C SER A 180 22.29 -0.83 15.72
N GLU A 181 23.04 -1.35 14.74
CA GLU A 181 24.49 -1.08 14.64
C GLU A 181 24.81 0.39 14.33
N LEU A 182 23.98 1.06 13.53
CA LEU A 182 24.18 2.46 13.15
C LEU A 182 23.69 3.47 14.20
N TYR A 183 22.57 3.18 14.87
CA TYR A 183 21.84 4.15 15.70
C TYR A 183 21.58 3.70 17.14
N GLY A 184 22.02 2.49 17.50
CA GLY A 184 21.76 1.86 18.82
C GLY A 184 20.41 1.12 18.86
N ASP A 185 20.30 0.18 19.81
CA ASP A 185 19.13 -0.72 19.91
C ASP A 185 17.81 0.02 20.16
N ASP A 186 17.85 1.13 20.89
CA ASP A 186 16.66 1.95 21.19
C ASP A 186 15.91 2.44 19.91
N VAL A 187 16.56 2.44 18.76
CA VAL A 187 15.95 2.87 17.51
C VAL A 187 14.81 1.91 17.10
N ASN A 188 15.06 0.62 17.18
CA ASN A 188 14.08 -0.39 16.84
C ASN A 188 12.90 -0.42 17.82
N ASP A 189 13.15 -0.16 19.11
CA ASP A 189 12.11 -0.02 20.12
C ASP A 189 11.16 1.13 19.77
N ARG A 190 11.71 2.29 19.37
CA ARG A 190 10.89 3.44 18.91
C ARG A 190 10.10 3.13 17.65
N ILE A 191 10.71 2.48 16.65
CA ILE A 191 10.01 2.06 15.43
C ILE A 191 8.85 1.11 15.76
N ILE A 192 9.07 0.14 16.64
CA ILE A 192 8.03 -0.81 17.04
C ILE A 192 6.91 -0.11 17.80
N GLU A 193 7.23 0.90 18.62
CA GLU A 193 6.25 1.68 19.40
C GLU A 193 5.42 2.61 18.50
N THR A 194 6.07 3.37 17.60
CA THR A 194 5.44 4.44 16.82
C THR A 194 5.00 4.00 15.41
N GLY A 195 5.62 2.97 14.86
CA GLY A 195 5.53 2.58 13.46
C GLY A 195 6.29 3.51 12.50
N ASP A 196 6.93 4.57 12.98
CA ASP A 196 7.44 5.66 12.15
C ASP A 196 8.95 5.54 11.88
N LEU A 197 9.30 5.30 10.61
CA LEU A 197 10.70 5.19 10.19
C LEU A 197 11.43 6.54 10.17
N ARG A 198 10.74 7.69 10.23
CA ARG A 198 11.40 9.01 10.36
C ARG A 198 12.15 9.16 11.67
N GLU A 199 11.79 8.39 12.70
CA GLU A 199 12.51 8.36 13.98
C GLU A 199 13.98 7.95 13.86
N THR A 200 14.36 7.27 12.78
CA THR A 200 15.71 6.70 12.57
C THR A 200 16.62 7.58 11.74
N GLN A 201 16.08 8.59 11.04
CA GLN A 201 16.82 9.21 9.94
C GLN A 201 17.13 10.67 10.17
N PRO A 202 18.36 11.13 9.84
CA PRO A 202 18.60 12.55 9.70
C PRO A 202 17.77 13.09 8.52
N PRO A 203 17.18 14.29 8.65
CA PRO A 203 16.47 14.95 7.56
C PRO A 203 17.32 14.98 6.28
N GLY A 204 16.74 14.56 5.15
CA GLY A 204 17.41 14.60 3.85
C GLY A 204 18.31 13.41 3.51
N SER A 205 18.24 12.31 4.22
CA SER A 205 19.02 11.09 3.94
C SER A 205 18.71 10.42 2.57
N GLY A 206 17.62 10.80 1.90
CA GLY A 206 17.18 10.17 0.63
C GLY A 206 16.74 8.72 0.74
N GLN A 207 16.60 8.20 1.96
CA GLN A 207 16.19 6.83 2.22
C GLN A 207 14.67 6.72 2.27
N HIS A 208 14.16 5.52 2.02
CA HIS A 208 12.76 5.20 2.14
C HIS A 208 12.26 5.38 3.58
N THR A 209 11.28 6.25 3.77
CA THR A 209 10.60 6.47 5.04
C THR A 209 9.11 6.28 4.89
N CYS A 210 8.49 5.67 5.89
CA CYS A 210 7.03 5.49 5.94
C CYS A 210 6.59 5.30 7.40
N ARG A 211 5.29 5.41 7.63
CA ARG A 211 4.66 4.92 8.85
C ARG A 211 4.12 3.52 8.60
N MET A 212 4.45 2.60 9.50
CA MET A 212 3.94 1.24 9.51
C MET A 212 2.80 1.11 10.51
N PHE A 213 1.90 0.15 10.26
CA PHE A 213 0.68 -0.06 11.04
C PHE A 213 0.59 -1.49 11.54
N ARG A 214 -0.21 -1.67 12.58
CA ARG A 214 -0.72 -2.98 13.02
C ARG A 214 -2.20 -3.08 12.67
N SER A 215 -2.75 -4.28 12.65
CA SER A 215 -4.18 -4.51 12.41
C SER A 215 -5.07 -3.66 13.31
N ARG A 216 -4.75 -3.56 14.61
CA ARG A 216 -5.47 -2.72 15.58
C ARG A 216 -5.44 -1.22 15.24
N ASP A 217 -4.36 -0.74 14.63
CA ASP A 217 -4.22 0.66 14.23
C ASP A 217 -5.15 0.97 13.05
N ILE A 218 -5.32 0.00 12.13
CA ILE A 218 -6.29 0.10 11.02
C ILE A 218 -7.73 0.07 11.53
N GLU A 219 -8.04 -0.81 12.48
CA GLU A 219 -9.35 -0.85 13.13
C GLU A 219 -9.69 0.50 13.79
N ALA A 220 -8.73 1.07 14.53
CA ALA A 220 -8.89 2.39 15.15
C ALA A 220 -9.07 3.49 14.10
N LEU A 221 -8.23 3.52 13.05
CA LEU A 221 -8.26 4.50 11.97
C LEU A 221 -9.62 4.51 11.25
N VAL A 222 -10.18 3.32 10.97
CA VAL A 222 -11.49 3.17 10.32
C VAL A 222 -12.61 3.64 11.27
N ALA A 223 -12.54 3.27 12.55
CA ALA A 223 -13.54 3.65 13.56
C ALA A 223 -13.55 5.17 13.83
N GLU A 224 -12.39 5.81 13.95
CA GLU A 224 -12.23 7.27 14.09
C GLU A 224 -12.91 8.04 12.96
N ASN A 225 -12.92 7.49 11.75
CA ASN A 225 -13.57 8.07 10.57
C ASN A 225 -15.05 7.72 10.45
N GLY A 226 -15.66 7.06 11.45
CA GLY A 226 -17.07 6.66 11.44
C GLY A 226 -17.40 5.66 10.32
N ALA A 227 -16.40 4.91 9.85
CA ALA A 227 -16.52 3.93 8.77
C ALA A 227 -16.60 2.50 9.33
N THR A 228 -17.01 1.58 8.48
CA THR A 228 -17.07 0.14 8.78
C THR A 228 -15.93 -0.57 8.06
N LEU A 229 -15.14 -1.36 8.79
CA LEU A 229 -14.13 -2.24 8.23
C LEU A 229 -14.82 -3.42 7.52
N ARG A 230 -14.61 -3.54 6.21
CA ARG A 230 -15.26 -4.55 5.35
C ARG A 230 -14.38 -5.78 5.07
N GLY A 231 -13.09 -5.64 5.33
CA GLY A 231 -12.11 -6.71 5.20
C GLY A 231 -10.73 -6.26 5.66
N LEU A 232 -9.97 -7.20 6.20
CA LEU A 232 -8.59 -7.02 6.64
C LEU A 232 -7.82 -8.30 6.34
N SER A 233 -6.59 -8.18 5.83
CA SER A 233 -5.75 -9.31 5.44
C SER A 233 -4.29 -8.89 5.40
N ALA A 234 -3.37 -9.83 5.61
CA ALA A 234 -1.98 -9.65 5.20
C ALA A 234 -1.84 -9.70 3.67
N SER A 235 -0.78 -9.13 3.12
CA SER A 235 -0.43 -9.26 1.70
C SER A 235 0.32 -10.54 1.36
N ASN A 236 0.88 -11.22 2.36
CA ASN A 236 1.64 -12.47 2.29
C ASN A 236 1.86 -12.97 3.72
N TRP A 237 2.06 -14.26 3.92
CA TRP A 237 2.33 -14.82 5.24
C TRP A 237 3.20 -16.08 5.19
N ALA A 238 2.68 -17.20 4.66
CA ALA A 238 3.43 -18.45 4.54
C ALA A 238 4.56 -18.34 3.48
N SER A 239 4.33 -17.53 2.45
CA SER A 239 5.33 -17.23 1.41
C SER A 239 6.58 -16.48 1.91
N LEU A 240 6.54 -15.92 3.12
CA LEU A 240 7.70 -15.29 3.79
C LEU A 240 8.54 -16.30 4.60
N GLY A 241 8.19 -17.57 4.57
CA GLY A 241 8.90 -18.65 5.29
C GLY A 241 10.15 -19.12 4.54
N ASP A 242 10.13 -20.37 4.14
CA ASP A 242 11.26 -21.05 3.50
C ASP A 242 11.31 -20.76 1.99
N PRO A 243 12.35 -20.07 1.45
CA PRO A 243 12.46 -19.72 0.04
C PRO A 243 12.57 -20.96 -0.88
N ASP A 244 13.24 -22.03 -0.44
CA ASP A 244 13.43 -23.25 -1.23
C ASP A 244 12.11 -24.01 -1.35
N ALA A 245 11.33 -24.09 -0.27
CA ALA A 245 10.00 -24.66 -0.30
C ALA A 245 9.06 -23.87 -1.23
N LEU A 246 9.12 -22.53 -1.16
CA LEU A 246 8.32 -21.68 -2.02
C LEU A 246 8.69 -21.84 -3.50
N LEU A 247 9.99 -21.94 -3.82
CA LEU A 247 10.47 -22.20 -5.17
C LEU A 247 9.97 -23.56 -5.69
N ARG A 248 9.99 -24.59 -4.85
CA ARG A 248 9.46 -25.92 -5.22
C ARG A 248 7.96 -25.92 -5.44
N LEU A 249 7.19 -25.16 -4.67
CA LEU A 249 5.75 -24.97 -4.87
C LEU A 249 5.47 -24.27 -6.20
N SER A 250 6.23 -23.22 -6.52
CA SER A 250 6.05 -22.44 -7.76
C SER A 250 6.41 -23.19 -9.04
N SER A 251 7.17 -24.29 -8.93
CA SER A 251 7.56 -25.11 -10.10
C SER A 251 6.46 -26.06 -10.59
N ASP A 252 5.39 -26.24 -9.82
CA ASP A 252 4.23 -27.08 -10.16
C ASP A 252 2.97 -26.18 -10.15
N PRO A 253 2.37 -25.88 -11.33
CA PRO A 253 1.23 -24.97 -11.42
C PRO A 253 0.03 -25.39 -10.53
N PHE A 254 -0.26 -26.70 -10.41
CA PHE A 254 -1.37 -27.15 -9.59
C PHE A 254 -1.12 -26.94 -8.11
N ARG A 255 0.09 -27.23 -7.63
CA ARG A 255 0.49 -26.96 -6.23
C ARG A 255 0.55 -25.46 -5.96
N TRP A 256 0.98 -24.67 -6.93
CA TRP A 256 1.05 -23.22 -6.82
C TRP A 256 -0.33 -22.61 -6.63
N ASP A 257 -1.32 -22.99 -7.47
CA ASP A 257 -2.67 -22.48 -7.35
C ASP A 257 -3.29 -22.85 -5.99
N HIS A 258 -3.12 -24.10 -5.55
CA HIS A 258 -3.57 -24.54 -4.22
C HIS A 258 -2.87 -23.80 -3.08
N PHE A 259 -1.58 -23.47 -3.25
CA PHE A 259 -0.84 -22.67 -2.26
C PHE A 259 -1.43 -21.26 -2.18
N LEU A 260 -1.66 -20.61 -3.32
CA LEU A 260 -2.25 -19.26 -3.37
C LEU A 260 -3.67 -19.21 -2.75
N ASP A 261 -4.50 -20.22 -2.99
CA ASP A 261 -5.83 -20.31 -2.37
C ASP A 261 -5.75 -20.38 -0.83
N ARG A 262 -4.80 -21.18 -0.32
CA ARG A 262 -4.55 -21.28 1.12
C ARG A 262 -3.96 -19.98 1.68
N GLU A 263 -3.03 -19.36 0.97
CA GLU A 263 -2.42 -18.09 1.38
C GLU A 263 -3.49 -17.01 1.55
N VAL A 264 -4.48 -16.90 0.64
CA VAL A 264 -5.63 -16.00 0.78
C VAL A 264 -6.39 -16.23 2.07
N ALA A 265 -6.69 -17.50 2.40
CA ALA A 265 -7.43 -17.84 3.61
C ALA A 265 -6.62 -17.54 4.87
N LEU A 266 -5.34 -17.94 4.90
CA LEU A 266 -4.47 -17.79 6.04
C LEU A 266 -4.12 -16.32 6.32
N CYS A 267 -3.89 -15.51 5.29
CA CYS A 267 -3.61 -14.08 5.43
C CYS A 267 -4.73 -13.30 6.14
N ALA A 268 -5.95 -13.81 6.16
CA ALA A 268 -7.09 -13.19 6.86
C ALA A 268 -7.26 -13.68 8.31
N GLU A 269 -6.49 -14.69 8.74
CA GLU A 269 -6.57 -15.21 10.10
C GLU A 269 -5.94 -14.24 11.12
N PRO A 270 -6.54 -14.08 12.33
CA PRO A 270 -6.01 -13.18 13.36
C PRO A 270 -4.55 -13.43 13.72
N GLY A 271 -4.07 -14.68 13.64
CA GLY A 271 -2.67 -15.04 13.90
C GLY A 271 -1.70 -14.71 12.78
N ALA A 272 -2.17 -14.34 11.59
CA ALA A 272 -1.37 -14.11 10.41
C ALA A 272 -1.46 -12.67 9.89
N VAL A 273 -2.56 -11.97 10.16
CA VAL A 273 -2.88 -10.66 9.57
C VAL A 273 -1.77 -9.62 9.72
N ASP A 274 -1.10 -9.57 10.86
CA ASP A 274 0.04 -8.67 11.11
C ASP A 274 1.38 -9.23 10.61
N GLY A 275 1.40 -10.47 10.10
CA GLY A 275 2.63 -11.19 9.76
C GLY A 275 3.13 -10.94 8.33
N GLY A 276 2.35 -10.32 7.46
CA GLY A 276 2.74 -9.96 6.11
C GLY A 276 3.49 -8.64 6.04
N THR A 277 4.14 -8.36 4.91
CA THR A 277 4.87 -7.09 4.70
C THR A 277 3.93 -5.89 4.60
N HIS A 278 2.68 -6.12 4.18
CA HIS A 278 1.62 -5.10 4.14
C HIS A 278 0.34 -5.64 4.76
N LEU A 279 -0.49 -4.73 5.25
CA LEU A 279 -1.88 -4.94 5.62
C LEU A 279 -2.77 -4.44 4.49
N LEU A 280 -3.69 -5.28 4.02
CA LEU A 280 -4.73 -4.93 3.05
C LEU A 280 -6.02 -4.70 3.81
N PHE A 281 -6.70 -3.61 3.57
CA PHE A 281 -8.01 -3.39 4.17
C PHE A 281 -9.00 -2.75 3.20
N ALA A 282 -10.28 -2.92 3.50
CA ALA A 282 -11.36 -2.23 2.83
C ALA A 282 -12.29 -1.62 3.87
N ALA A 283 -12.70 -0.37 3.66
CA ALA A 283 -13.61 0.36 4.53
C ALA A 283 -14.72 1.05 3.71
N SER A 284 -15.88 1.30 4.32
CA SER A 284 -16.97 2.06 3.70
C SER A 284 -17.75 2.86 4.75
N ARG A 285 -18.35 3.97 4.34
CA ARG A 285 -19.36 4.74 5.11
C ARG A 285 -20.76 4.35 4.70
#